data_e5cf99c558665104c6f949c2ab2680f4
#
_entry.id   e5cf99c558665104c6f949c2ab2680f4
#
_cell.length_a   1.000
_cell.length_b   1.000
_cell.length_c   1.000
_cell.angle_alpha   90.00
_cell.angle_beta   90.00
_cell.angle_gamma   90.00
#
_symmetry.space_group_name_H-M   'P 1'
#
loop_
_entity.id
_entity.type
_entity.pdbx_description
1 polymer ?
#
loop_
_entity_poly.entity_id
_entity_poly.type
_entity_poly.pdbx_seq_one_letter_code
_entity_poly.pdbx_strand_id
1 'polypeptide(L)'
;MKSRLVSQTMSSKQIIEIGLGSIGKVKIIKALAEENKLATIYVLHKKTHLKREDIKNNISDLVKIGWVTQSKYANIMYGINRENKYVSELIKFFNNVGYIGQQ
;
A
#
# COMPACT_ATOMS: atom_id res chain seq x y z
N MET A 1 -10.49 -4.65 -21.35
CA MET A 1 -10.30 -3.32 -21.92
C MET A 1 -10.78 -2.20 -21.06
N LYS A 2 -12.01 -2.25 -20.69
CA LYS A 2 -12.59 -1.15 -19.95
C LYS A 2 -11.89 -0.88 -18.64
N SER A 3 -11.62 -1.91 -17.87
CA SER A 3 -10.98 -1.70 -16.58
C SER A 3 -9.60 -1.12 -16.74
N ARG A 4 -8.89 -1.55 -17.78
CA ARG A 4 -7.58 -1.01 -18.03
C ARG A 4 -7.64 0.45 -18.44
N LEU A 5 -8.66 0.81 -19.23
CA LEU A 5 -8.85 2.18 -19.63
C LEU A 5 -9.15 3.06 -18.42
N VAL A 6 -9.94 2.56 -17.49
CA VAL A 6 -10.24 3.32 -16.29
C VAL A 6 -8.95 3.63 -15.53
N SER A 7 -8.10 2.62 -15.35
CA SER A 7 -6.81 2.82 -14.71
C SER A 7 -5.98 3.86 -15.43
N GLN A 8 -5.95 3.75 -16.76
CA GLN A 8 -5.11 4.63 -17.55
C GLN A 8 -5.59 6.06 -17.56
N THR A 9 -6.88 6.27 -17.29
CA THR A 9 -7.40 7.63 -17.29
C THR A 9 -7.25 8.33 -15.95
N MET A 10 -6.78 7.63 -14.94
CA MET A 10 -6.58 8.26 -13.64
C MET A 10 -5.38 9.19 -13.70
N SER A 11 -5.58 10.42 -13.24
CA SER A 11 -4.51 11.40 -13.17
C SER A 11 -3.63 11.13 -11.95
N SER A 12 -2.44 11.73 -11.95
CA SER A 12 -1.57 11.64 -10.78
C SER A 12 -2.25 12.18 -9.54
N LYS A 13 -3.01 13.25 -9.69
CA LYS A 13 -3.77 13.81 -8.58
C LYS A 13 -4.70 12.77 -7.97
N GLN A 14 -5.48 12.11 -8.82
CA GLN A 14 -6.43 11.11 -8.36
C GLN A 14 -5.73 9.93 -7.68
N ILE A 15 -4.65 9.46 -8.29
CA ILE A 15 -3.91 8.33 -7.74
C ILE A 15 -3.35 8.67 -6.37
N ILE A 16 -2.75 9.84 -6.23
CA ILE A 16 -2.16 10.26 -4.97
C ILE A 16 -3.25 10.44 -3.91
N GLU A 17 -4.36 11.03 -4.29
CA GLU A 17 -5.44 11.26 -3.34
C GLU A 17 -6.06 9.94 -2.86
N ILE A 18 -6.15 8.96 -3.74
CA ILE A 18 -6.62 7.64 -3.33
C ILE A 18 -5.56 6.99 -2.44
N GLY A 19 -4.31 7.00 -2.86
CA GLY A 19 -3.25 6.27 -2.16
C GLY A 19 -2.97 6.82 -0.77
N LEU A 20 -3.08 8.12 -0.59
CA LEU A 20 -2.81 8.77 0.69
C LEU A 20 -4.07 9.30 1.34
N GLY A 21 -5.22 8.80 0.94
CA GLY A 21 -6.50 9.37 1.33
C GLY A 21 -6.93 9.13 2.76
N SER A 22 -6.17 8.38 3.54
CA SER A 22 -6.48 8.17 4.94
C SER A 22 -5.22 7.83 5.71
N ILE A 23 -5.25 8.11 7.01
CA ILE A 23 -4.11 7.77 7.85
C ILE A 23 -3.90 6.24 7.86
N GLY A 24 -4.98 5.48 7.73
CA GLY A 24 -4.86 4.03 7.67
C GLY A 24 -4.03 3.57 6.49
N LYS A 25 -4.21 4.20 5.33
CA LYS A 25 -3.43 3.84 4.14
C LYS A 25 -1.95 4.18 4.35
N VAL A 26 -1.67 5.32 4.95
CA VAL A 26 -0.29 5.70 5.21
C VAL A 26 0.37 4.69 6.15
N LYS A 27 -0.33 4.28 7.20
CA LYS A 27 0.20 3.30 8.14
C LYS A 27 0.43 1.94 7.47
N ILE A 28 -0.46 1.53 6.58
CA ILE A 28 -0.30 0.26 5.88
C ILE A 28 0.90 0.32 4.94
N ILE A 29 1.04 1.41 4.21
CA ILE A 29 2.19 1.59 3.33
C ILE A 29 3.49 1.51 4.13
N LYS A 30 3.53 2.20 5.27
CA LYS A 30 4.70 2.16 6.14
C LYS A 30 5.01 0.75 6.59
N ALA A 31 4.01 0.04 7.07
CA ALA A 31 4.20 -1.33 7.57
C ALA A 31 4.71 -2.25 6.48
N LEU A 32 4.12 -2.16 5.28
CA LEU A 32 4.55 -3.01 4.17
C LEU A 32 5.95 -2.64 3.69
N ALA A 33 6.27 -1.34 3.70
CA ALA A 33 7.59 -0.90 3.26
C ALA A 33 8.68 -1.37 4.21
N GLU A 34 8.34 -1.57 5.48
CA GLU A 34 9.29 -2.05 6.47
C GLU A 34 9.46 -3.56 6.45
N GLU A 35 8.54 -4.27 5.80
CA GLU A 35 8.64 -5.72 5.69
C GLU A 35 9.48 -6.09 4.48
N ASN A 36 10.27 -7.13 4.62
CA ASN A 36 11.02 -7.66 3.49
C ASN A 36 10.29 -8.81 2.81
N LYS A 37 9.09 -9.10 3.25
CA LYS A 37 8.31 -10.19 2.70
C LYS A 37 6.84 -9.81 2.75
N LEU A 38 6.02 -10.66 2.14
CA LEU A 38 4.58 -10.43 2.11
C LEU A 38 4.00 -10.53 3.50
N ALA A 39 2.90 -9.83 3.72
CA ALA A 39 2.23 -9.80 5.01
C ALA A 39 0.75 -10.15 4.87
N THR A 40 0.22 -10.81 5.88
CA THR A 40 -1.21 -11.11 5.95
C THR A 40 -1.94 -9.94 6.63
N ILE A 41 -3.26 -9.97 6.57
CA ILE A 41 -4.08 -9.01 7.30
C ILE A 41 -3.75 -9.07 8.80
N TYR A 42 -3.54 -10.29 9.32
CA TYR A 42 -3.20 -10.46 10.73
C TYR A 42 -1.92 -9.72 11.10
N VAL A 43 -0.89 -9.89 10.28
CA VAL A 43 0.38 -9.22 10.53
C VAL A 43 0.21 -7.70 10.47
N LEU A 44 -0.53 -7.22 9.49
CA LEU A 44 -0.79 -5.79 9.37
C LEU A 44 -1.58 -5.26 10.55
N HIS A 45 -2.55 -6.04 11.02
CA HIS A 45 -3.30 -5.66 12.21
C HIS A 45 -2.37 -5.51 13.42
N LYS A 46 -1.47 -6.46 13.58
CA LYS A 46 -0.53 -6.40 14.70
C LYS A 46 0.40 -5.20 14.60
N LYS A 47 0.85 -4.89 13.40
CA LYS A 47 1.82 -3.82 13.21
C LYS A 47 1.20 -2.44 13.24
N THR A 48 0.00 -2.29 12.72
CA THR A 48 -0.61 -0.96 12.58
C THR A 48 -1.60 -0.64 13.69
N HIS A 49 -2.09 -1.66 14.38
CA HIS A 49 -3.15 -1.54 15.37
C HIS A 49 -4.47 -1.05 14.78
N LEU A 50 -4.60 -1.09 13.47
CA LEU A 50 -5.86 -0.77 12.81
C LEU A 50 -6.79 -1.98 12.90
N LYS A 51 -8.09 -1.72 12.86
CA LYS A 51 -9.07 -2.79 12.81
C LYS A 51 -8.93 -3.54 11.50
N ARG A 52 -9.17 -4.84 11.53
CA ARG A 52 -9.04 -5.66 10.33
C ARG A 52 -9.93 -5.18 9.21
N GLU A 53 -11.13 -4.74 9.54
CA GLU A 53 -12.05 -4.24 8.53
C GLU A 53 -11.48 -3.01 7.83
N ASP A 54 -10.89 -2.10 8.61
CA ASP A 54 -10.27 -0.92 8.03
C ASP A 54 -9.09 -1.28 7.14
N ILE A 55 -8.29 -2.27 7.56
CA ILE A 55 -7.18 -2.72 6.75
C ILE A 55 -7.67 -3.27 5.42
N LYS A 56 -8.70 -4.10 5.46
CA LYS A 56 -9.24 -4.70 4.24
C LYS A 56 -9.72 -3.62 3.26
N ASN A 57 -10.44 -2.64 3.78
CA ASN A 57 -10.97 -1.58 2.93
C ASN A 57 -9.85 -0.74 2.33
N ASN A 58 -8.89 -0.37 3.15
CA ASN A 58 -7.78 0.47 2.69
C ASN A 58 -6.89 -0.27 1.70
N ILE A 59 -6.61 -1.55 1.97
CA ILE A 59 -5.79 -2.35 1.08
C ILE A 59 -6.45 -2.55 -0.28
N SER A 60 -7.78 -2.71 -0.27
CA SER A 60 -8.49 -2.85 -1.54
C SER A 60 -8.23 -1.67 -2.46
N ASP A 61 -8.26 -0.46 -1.90
CA ASP A 61 -7.97 0.74 -2.69
C ASP A 61 -6.52 0.75 -3.18
N LEU A 62 -5.59 0.36 -2.30
CA LEU A 62 -4.17 0.39 -2.65
C LEU A 62 -3.84 -0.65 -3.73
N VAL A 63 -4.50 -1.80 -3.69
CA VAL A 63 -4.32 -2.81 -4.74
C VAL A 63 -4.86 -2.28 -6.07
N LYS A 64 -6.00 -1.60 -6.04
CA LYS A 64 -6.59 -1.07 -7.26
C LYS A 64 -5.69 -0.10 -7.99
N ILE A 65 -4.96 0.74 -7.27
CA ILE A 65 -4.09 1.71 -7.93
C ILE A 65 -2.67 1.18 -8.13
N GLY A 66 -2.43 -0.09 -7.80
CA GLY A 66 -1.16 -0.74 -8.09
C GLY A 66 -0.05 -0.46 -7.11
N TRP A 67 -0.36 0.14 -5.97
CA TRP A 67 0.66 0.42 -4.95
C TRP A 67 0.96 -0.80 -4.10
N VAL A 68 0.01 -1.72 -4.00
CA VAL A 68 0.14 -2.94 -3.22
C VAL A 68 -0.18 -4.12 -4.13
N THR A 69 0.59 -5.18 -4.01
CA THR A 69 0.33 -6.42 -4.74
C THR A 69 -0.34 -7.42 -3.81
N GLN A 70 -1.09 -8.32 -4.41
CA GLN A 70 -1.80 -9.36 -3.67
C GLN A 70 -1.42 -10.72 -4.23
N SER A 71 -1.09 -11.64 -3.34
CA SER A 71 -0.79 -13.02 -3.70
C SER A 71 -1.80 -13.93 -3.04
N LYS A 72 -2.27 -14.93 -3.76
CA LYS A 72 -3.32 -15.81 -3.25
C LYS A 72 -2.93 -17.27 -3.26
N TYR A 73 -1.69 -17.56 -3.01
CA TYR A 73 -1.25 -18.95 -3.01
C TYR A 73 -1.98 -19.74 -1.93
N ALA A 74 -1.33 -19.98 -0.81
CA ALA A 74 -1.94 -20.70 0.30
C ALA A 74 -2.82 -19.76 1.10
N ASN A 75 -2.33 -18.55 1.34
CA ASN A 75 -3.03 -17.51 2.07
C ASN A 75 -3.02 -16.25 1.24
N ILE A 76 -3.96 -15.34 1.54
CA ILE A 76 -3.95 -14.04 0.89
C ILE A 76 -2.89 -13.19 1.60
N MET A 77 -1.92 -12.73 0.85
CA MET A 77 -0.83 -11.93 1.38
C MET A 77 -0.61 -10.70 0.53
N TYR A 78 -0.04 -9.67 1.12
CA TYR A 78 0.12 -8.38 0.47
C TYR A 78 1.57 -7.91 0.56
N GLY A 79 2.00 -7.18 -0.45
CA GLY A 79 3.33 -6.62 -0.48
C GLY A 79 3.31 -5.24 -1.09
N ILE A 80 4.29 -4.43 -0.74
CA ILE A 80 4.42 -3.10 -1.34
C ILE A 80 5.02 -3.27 -2.73
N ASN A 81 4.48 -2.52 -3.69
CA ASN A 81 4.95 -2.61 -5.07
C ASN A 81 6.04 -1.56 -5.30
N ARG A 82 7.29 -1.96 -5.09
CA ARG A 82 8.41 -1.02 -5.17
C ARG A 82 8.72 -0.57 -6.57
N GLU A 83 8.17 -1.25 -7.57
CA GLU A 83 8.38 -0.86 -8.97
C GLU A 83 7.42 0.24 -9.41
N ASN A 84 6.39 0.50 -8.62
CA ASN A 84 5.47 1.59 -8.89
C ASN A 84 6.17 2.90 -8.60
N LYS A 85 6.09 3.86 -9.52
CA LYS A 85 6.85 5.10 -9.37
C LYS A 85 6.40 5.93 -8.17
N TYR A 86 5.10 5.94 -7.89
CA TYR A 86 4.62 6.68 -6.72
C TYR A 86 5.13 6.07 -5.43
N VAL A 87 5.07 4.74 -5.35
CA VAL A 87 5.55 4.03 -4.17
C VAL A 87 7.05 4.25 -3.99
N SER A 88 7.80 4.16 -5.09
CA SER A 88 9.24 4.37 -5.04
C SER A 88 9.58 5.75 -4.46
N GLU A 89 8.89 6.77 -4.93
CA GLU A 89 9.14 8.12 -4.44
C GLU A 89 8.69 8.30 -3.00
N LEU A 90 7.57 7.68 -2.63
CA LEU A 90 7.10 7.75 -1.25
C LEU A 90 8.07 7.11 -0.29
N ILE A 91 8.61 5.96 -0.66
CA ILE A 91 9.56 5.27 0.21
C ILE A 91 10.81 6.11 0.40
N LYS A 92 11.28 6.74 -0.67
CA LYS A 92 12.41 7.66 -0.55
C LYS A 92 12.10 8.80 0.42
N PHE A 93 10.93 9.39 0.27
CA PHE A 93 10.52 10.49 1.13
C PHE A 93 10.42 10.02 2.58
N PHE A 94 9.77 8.89 2.81
CA PHE A 94 9.62 8.36 4.16
C PHE A 94 10.97 8.07 4.81
N ASN A 95 11.90 7.54 4.03
CA ASN A 95 13.25 7.31 4.53
C ASN A 95 13.95 8.62 4.86
N ASN A 96 13.82 9.60 3.98
CA ASN A 96 14.54 10.86 4.14
C ASN A 96 14.07 11.64 5.36
N VAL A 97 12.80 11.53 5.70
CA VAL A 97 12.28 12.24 6.86
C VAL A 97 12.24 11.38 8.12
N GLY A 98 12.74 10.16 8.05
CA GLY A 98 12.84 9.31 9.23
C GLY A 98 11.55 8.60 9.61
N TYR A 99 10.63 8.47 8.70
CA TYR A 99 9.37 7.80 8.98
C TYR A 99 9.50 6.28 8.91
N ILE A 100 10.36 5.77 8.04
CA ILE A 100 10.67 4.35 7.92
C ILE A 100 12.17 4.18 7.79
N GLY A 101 12.60 2.92 7.91
CA GLY A 101 13.98 2.56 7.62
C GLY A 101 15.00 3.09 8.58
N GLN A 102 14.58 3.46 9.74
CA GLN A 102 15.50 4.03 10.72
C GLN A 102 16.03 2.97 11.63
N GLN A 103 17.16 2.51 11.42
CA GLN A 103 17.72 1.54 12.34
C GLN A 103 19.06 1.94 12.80
#